data_f17c058fd2e3d4636592d36d4422cd09
#
_entry.id   f17c058fd2e3d4636592d36d4422cd09
#
_cell.length_a   1.000
_cell.length_b   1.000
_cell.length_c   1.000
_cell.angle_alpha   90.00
_cell.angle_beta   90.00
_cell.angle_gamma   90.00
#
_symmetry.space_group_name_H-M   'P 1'
#
loop_
_entity.id
_entity.type
_entity.pdbx_description
1 polymer ?
#
loop_
_entity_poly.entity_id
_entity_poly.type
_entity_poly.pdbx_seq_one_letter_code
_entity_poly.pdbx_strand_id
1 'polypeptide(L)'
;MPRDLPIGNGHLLINFDADFRIRDIYYPFVGKENHAGGHPFRFGVMVDKDFRWVGRAEGWQIELAYEPDTLVTCATLTHAELGVTLTVRDCVDFHETVFLRQVQIRNHRDQAAEVRLFFHQDFRISESEIGDTAAYDPRNRTVVHYKGERYFLINVMVDERAGVDHYATG
;
A
#
# COMPACT_ATOMS: atom_id res chain seq x y z
N MET A 1 -8.29 15.13 7.28
CA MET A 1 -7.48 14.21 8.11
C MET A 1 -6.02 14.61 7.98
N PRO A 2 -5.21 14.52 9.04
CA PRO A 2 -3.79 14.85 8.95
C PRO A 2 -3.03 13.92 8.00
N ARG A 3 -1.84 14.36 7.58
CA ARG A 3 -0.86 13.56 6.84
C ARG A 3 0.19 13.14 7.85
N ASP A 4 0.11 11.88 8.27
CA ASP A 4 0.93 11.44 9.39
C ASP A 4 2.34 11.01 8.96
N LEU A 5 2.47 10.42 7.75
CA LEU A 5 3.76 10.03 7.17
C LEU A 5 3.84 10.41 5.67
N PRO A 6 4.36 11.57 5.31
CA PRO A 6 4.67 11.90 3.91
C PRO A 6 6.02 11.34 3.48
N ILE A 7 6.08 10.71 2.30
CA ILE A 7 7.31 10.27 1.64
C ILE A 7 7.28 10.64 0.15
N GLY A 8 8.40 11.02 -0.42
CA GLY A 8 8.45 11.41 -1.83
C GLY A 8 9.82 11.88 -2.29
N ASN A 9 9.93 12.12 -3.61
CA ASN A 9 11.16 12.56 -4.28
C ASN A 9 10.99 13.86 -5.11
N GLY A 10 9.88 14.59 -4.91
CA GLY A 10 9.56 15.81 -5.66
C GLY A 10 8.66 15.57 -6.88
N HIS A 11 8.65 14.39 -7.48
CA HIS A 11 7.75 13.99 -8.57
C HIS A 11 6.60 13.12 -8.07
N LEU A 12 6.92 12.16 -7.21
CA LEU A 12 5.95 11.30 -6.54
C LEU A 12 5.91 11.64 -5.05
N LEU A 13 4.72 11.88 -4.52
CA LEU A 13 4.48 12.05 -3.09
C LEU A 13 3.37 11.11 -2.65
N ILE A 14 3.66 10.29 -1.65
CA ILE A 14 2.70 9.41 -0.98
C ILE A 14 2.48 9.93 0.44
N ASN A 15 1.22 10.09 0.84
CA ASN A 15 0.85 10.46 2.20
C ASN A 15 0.01 9.36 2.85
N PHE A 16 0.38 9.00 4.07
CA PHE A 16 -0.40 8.10 4.91
C PHE A 16 -1.24 8.86 5.93
N ASP A 17 -2.34 8.24 6.33
CA ASP A 17 -3.12 8.67 7.49
C ASP A 17 -2.75 7.86 8.75
N ALA A 18 -3.38 8.20 9.88
CA ALA A 18 -3.13 7.56 11.17
C ALA A 18 -3.50 6.05 11.20
N ASP A 19 -4.32 5.58 10.29
CA ASP A 19 -4.69 4.16 10.11
C ASP A 19 -3.81 3.44 9.09
N PHE A 20 -2.68 4.05 8.69
CA PHE A 20 -1.73 3.53 7.70
C PHE A 20 -2.34 3.30 6.32
N ARG A 21 -3.38 4.04 5.96
CA ARG A 21 -3.93 4.03 4.60
C ARG A 21 -3.18 5.04 3.74
N ILE A 22 -2.93 4.71 2.48
CA ILE A 22 -2.44 5.71 1.53
C ILE A 22 -3.59 6.66 1.23
N ARG A 23 -3.46 7.88 1.68
CA ARG A 23 -4.47 8.92 1.59
C ARG A 23 -4.36 9.77 0.33
N ASP A 24 -3.13 10.09 -0.05
CA ASP A 24 -2.83 10.88 -1.23
C ASP A 24 -1.70 10.25 -2.04
N ILE A 25 -1.83 10.32 -3.36
CA ILE A 25 -0.79 9.98 -4.32
C ILE A 25 -0.70 11.13 -5.31
N TYR A 26 0.34 11.94 -5.19
CA TYR A 26 0.60 13.04 -6.12
C TYR A 26 1.65 12.63 -7.15
N TYR A 27 1.32 12.76 -8.43
CA TYR A 27 2.19 12.49 -9.57
C TYR A 27 1.64 13.16 -10.83
N PRO A 28 2.45 13.70 -11.76
CA PRO A 28 3.89 13.97 -11.63
C PRO A 28 4.21 15.26 -10.87
N PHE A 29 3.19 16.01 -10.47
CA PHE A 29 3.32 17.30 -9.81
C PHE A 29 2.70 17.27 -8.41
N VAL A 30 3.56 17.31 -7.41
CA VAL A 30 3.15 17.35 -6.02
C VAL A 30 2.22 18.55 -5.75
N GLY A 31 1.06 18.23 -5.15
CA GLY A 31 0.05 19.23 -4.80
C GLY A 31 -0.89 19.65 -5.94
N LYS A 32 -0.76 19.05 -7.14
CA LYS A 32 -1.64 19.35 -8.28
C LYS A 32 -2.52 18.19 -8.70
N GLU A 33 -1.95 17.00 -8.90
CA GLU A 33 -2.69 15.82 -9.35
C GLU A 33 -2.69 14.77 -8.26
N ASN A 34 -3.78 14.64 -7.51
CA ASN A 34 -3.97 13.60 -6.50
C ASN A 34 -4.75 12.42 -7.08
N HIS A 35 -4.10 11.28 -7.21
CA HIS A 35 -4.68 10.09 -7.83
C HIS A 35 -5.45 9.19 -6.85
N ALA A 36 -5.46 9.51 -5.56
CA ALA A 36 -6.36 8.89 -4.59
C ALA A 36 -7.69 9.63 -4.44
N GLY A 37 -7.73 10.94 -4.78
CA GLY A 37 -8.95 11.74 -4.91
C GLY A 37 -9.92 11.68 -3.71
N GLY A 38 -9.41 11.49 -2.48
CA GLY A 38 -10.23 11.32 -1.28
C GLY A 38 -10.68 9.87 -1.01
N HIS A 39 -10.23 8.91 -1.82
CA HIS A 39 -10.48 7.47 -1.69
C HIS A 39 -9.21 6.76 -1.17
N PRO A 40 -9.01 6.62 0.15
CA PRO A 40 -7.78 6.05 0.69
C PRO A 40 -7.60 4.59 0.30
N PHE A 41 -6.39 4.22 -0.12
CA PHE A 41 -6.07 2.82 -0.39
C PHE A 41 -5.92 2.07 0.93
N ARG A 42 -6.47 0.88 0.97
CA ARG A 42 -6.51 0.05 2.16
C ARG A 42 -5.60 -1.16 2.03
N PHE A 43 -5.14 -1.62 3.15
CA PHE A 43 -4.33 -2.81 3.30
C PHE A 43 -5.06 -3.80 4.19
N GLY A 44 -5.16 -5.07 3.77
CA GLY A 44 -5.85 -6.11 4.50
C GLY A 44 -4.92 -7.30 4.76
N VAL A 45 -5.16 -7.99 5.86
CA VAL A 45 -4.40 -9.18 6.27
C VAL A 45 -5.38 -10.30 6.56
N MET A 46 -5.14 -11.46 5.97
CA MET A 46 -5.83 -12.70 6.31
C MET A 46 -4.83 -13.68 6.90
N VAL A 47 -5.16 -14.23 8.05
CA VAL A 47 -4.41 -15.30 8.71
C VAL A 47 -5.31 -16.53 8.74
N ASP A 48 -4.93 -17.58 8.01
CA ASP A 48 -5.75 -18.76 7.72
C ASP A 48 -7.09 -18.37 7.04
N LYS A 49 -8.15 -18.15 7.84
CA LYS A 49 -9.51 -17.79 7.34
C LYS A 49 -10.01 -16.45 7.92
N ASP A 50 -9.27 -15.86 8.85
CA ASP A 50 -9.66 -14.65 9.55
C ASP A 50 -9.07 -13.43 8.84
N PHE A 51 -9.93 -12.62 8.23
CA PHE A 51 -9.56 -11.41 7.52
C PHE A 51 -9.84 -10.15 8.34
N ARG A 52 -8.89 -9.19 8.34
CA ARG A 52 -9.09 -7.85 8.89
C ARG A 52 -8.45 -6.79 7.97
N TRP A 53 -9.15 -5.70 7.75
CA TRP A 53 -8.52 -4.50 7.21
C TRP A 53 -7.59 -3.87 8.27
N VAL A 54 -6.46 -3.33 7.83
CA VAL A 54 -5.59 -2.56 8.73
C VAL A 54 -6.28 -1.23 9.07
N GLY A 55 -6.39 -0.96 10.35
CA GLY A 55 -7.00 0.24 10.92
C GLY A 55 -7.33 0.02 12.39
N ARG A 56 -7.29 1.08 13.19
CA ARG A 56 -7.55 1.00 14.65
C ARG A 56 -8.94 0.49 14.98
N ALA A 57 -9.93 0.82 14.14
CA ALA A 57 -11.31 0.37 14.31
C ALA A 57 -11.47 -1.16 14.15
N GLU A 58 -10.53 -1.80 13.48
CA GLU A 58 -10.49 -3.26 13.24
C GLU A 58 -9.62 -4.01 14.27
N GLY A 59 -9.22 -3.35 15.36
CA GLY A 59 -8.45 -3.96 16.44
C GLY A 59 -6.91 -3.91 16.28
N TRP A 60 -6.41 -3.20 15.27
CA TRP A 60 -4.97 -3.03 15.09
C TRP A 60 -4.40 -1.98 16.04
N GLN A 61 -3.30 -2.31 16.67
CA GLN A 61 -2.39 -1.34 17.29
C GLN A 61 -1.43 -0.87 16.20
N ILE A 62 -1.38 0.44 15.98
CA ILE A 62 -0.63 1.06 14.89
C ILE A 62 0.34 2.09 15.44
N GLU A 63 1.63 1.84 15.25
CA GLU A 63 2.72 2.75 15.55
C GLU A 63 3.36 3.21 14.25
N LEU A 64 3.46 4.53 14.06
CA LEU A 64 3.98 5.15 12.85
C LEU A 64 5.23 5.94 13.18
N ALA A 65 6.31 5.66 12.47
CA ALA A 65 7.59 6.34 12.62
C ALA A 65 8.33 6.40 11.28
N TYR A 66 9.47 7.09 11.26
CA TYR A 66 10.50 6.95 10.24
C TYR A 66 11.68 6.16 10.82
N GLU A 67 12.39 5.45 9.96
CA GLU A 67 13.72 4.95 10.32
C GLU A 67 14.66 6.14 10.61
N PRO A 68 15.53 6.05 11.62
CA PRO A 68 16.41 7.15 12.01
C PRO A 68 17.18 7.72 10.81
N ASP A 69 17.22 9.04 10.72
CA ASP A 69 17.96 9.82 9.70
C ASP A 69 17.58 9.51 8.24
N THR A 70 16.36 9.00 7.99
CA THR A 70 15.88 8.66 6.66
C THR A 70 14.47 9.16 6.38
N LEU A 71 14.04 9.08 5.10
CA LEU A 71 12.64 9.22 4.68
C LEU A 71 11.97 7.84 4.45
N VAL A 72 12.53 6.77 4.99
CA VAL A 72 11.90 5.45 5.00
C VAL A 72 10.95 5.39 6.18
N THR A 73 9.69 5.09 5.94
CA THR A 73 8.75 4.86 7.04
C THR A 73 9.02 3.55 7.74
N CYS A 74 8.63 3.46 9.01
CA CYS A 74 8.61 2.22 9.78
C CYS A 74 7.28 2.15 10.54
N ALA A 75 6.32 1.41 10.00
CA ALA A 75 5.04 1.19 10.64
C ALA A 75 5.02 -0.19 11.32
N THR A 76 4.69 -0.23 12.61
CA THR A 76 4.46 -1.48 13.35
C THR A 76 2.96 -1.68 13.53
N LEU A 77 2.43 -2.77 13.00
CA LEU A 77 1.01 -3.10 12.99
C LEU A 77 0.80 -4.42 13.73
N THR A 78 0.19 -4.37 14.90
CA THR A 78 -0.02 -5.58 15.74
C THR A 78 -1.50 -5.86 15.89
N HIS A 79 -1.90 -7.11 15.66
CA HIS A 79 -3.27 -7.58 15.89
C HIS A 79 -3.27 -8.80 16.79
N ALA A 80 -3.81 -8.65 18.00
CA ALA A 80 -3.74 -9.68 19.04
C ALA A 80 -4.53 -10.95 18.67
N GLU A 81 -5.77 -10.82 18.16
CA GLU A 81 -6.60 -11.97 17.80
C GLU A 81 -6.05 -12.74 16.60
N LEU A 82 -5.49 -12.06 15.60
CA LEU A 82 -4.81 -12.72 14.48
C LEU A 82 -3.46 -13.33 14.90
N GLY A 83 -2.90 -12.88 16.02
CA GLY A 83 -1.62 -13.34 16.53
C GLY A 83 -0.44 -12.97 15.64
N VAL A 84 -0.46 -11.79 15.02
CA VAL A 84 0.58 -11.33 14.11
C VAL A 84 1.03 -9.90 14.38
N THR A 85 2.29 -9.64 14.08
CA THR A 85 2.83 -8.28 13.94
C THR A 85 3.43 -8.13 12.55
N LEU A 86 3.09 -7.04 11.88
CA LEU A 86 3.71 -6.64 10.63
C LEU A 86 4.59 -5.43 10.87
N THR A 87 5.82 -5.48 10.36
CA THR A 87 6.69 -4.32 10.26
C THR A 87 6.72 -3.92 8.78
N VAL A 88 6.23 -2.74 8.48
CA VAL A 88 6.11 -2.24 7.10
C VAL A 88 7.05 -1.05 6.94
N ARG A 89 7.92 -1.13 5.93
CA ARG A 89 8.83 -0.06 5.54
C ARG A 89 8.49 0.40 4.15
N ASP A 90 8.25 1.69 4.02
CA ASP A 90 7.91 2.31 2.74
C ASP A 90 8.92 3.40 2.38
N CYS A 91 9.26 3.48 1.11
CA CYS A 91 10.04 4.58 0.57
C CYS A 91 9.63 4.90 -0.86
N VAL A 92 9.97 6.09 -1.31
CA VAL A 92 9.97 6.46 -2.73
C VAL A 92 11.41 6.51 -3.18
N ASP A 93 11.73 5.86 -4.29
CA ASP A 93 13.07 5.88 -4.86
C ASP A 93 13.49 7.32 -5.18
N PHE A 94 14.76 7.66 -4.97
CA PHE A 94 15.25 9.02 -5.12
C PHE A 94 15.27 9.49 -6.58
N HIS A 95 15.57 8.60 -7.51
CA HIS A 95 15.72 8.89 -8.93
C HIS A 95 14.52 8.50 -9.76
N GLU A 96 13.87 7.39 -9.38
CA GLU A 96 12.80 6.78 -10.14
C GLU A 96 11.42 7.08 -9.53
N THR A 97 10.40 7.08 -10.36
CA THR A 97 9.00 7.21 -9.90
C THR A 97 8.49 5.86 -9.41
N VAL A 98 9.10 5.36 -8.35
CA VAL A 98 8.81 4.05 -7.76
C VAL A 98 8.55 4.19 -6.28
N PHE A 99 7.38 3.73 -5.86
CA PHE A 99 7.03 3.50 -4.45
C PHE A 99 7.33 2.05 -4.10
N LEU A 100 8.14 1.84 -3.08
CA LEU A 100 8.55 0.53 -2.58
C LEU A 100 7.95 0.29 -1.20
N ARG A 101 7.36 -0.85 -1.01
CA ARG A 101 6.84 -1.34 0.28
C ARG A 101 7.46 -2.68 0.62
N GLN A 102 8.13 -2.75 1.74
CA GLN A 102 8.59 -4.01 2.34
C GLN A 102 7.69 -4.37 3.50
N VAL A 103 7.19 -5.61 3.53
CA VAL A 103 6.39 -6.14 4.63
C VAL A 103 7.10 -7.33 5.25
N GLN A 104 7.40 -7.25 6.54
CA GLN A 104 7.89 -8.36 7.35
C GLN A 104 6.78 -8.80 8.29
N ILE A 105 6.51 -10.11 8.33
CA ILE A 105 5.44 -10.68 9.13
C ILE A 105 6.03 -11.56 10.22
N ARG A 106 5.65 -11.29 11.47
CA ARG A 106 5.96 -12.15 12.61
C ARG A 106 4.68 -12.82 13.09
N ASN A 107 4.68 -14.15 13.05
CA ASN A 107 3.63 -14.96 13.64
C ASN A 107 3.96 -15.19 15.13
N HIS A 108 3.04 -14.86 16.02
CA HIS A 108 3.15 -15.07 17.47
C HIS A 108 2.41 -16.31 17.95
N ARG A 109 1.78 -17.04 17.03
CA ARG A 109 1.05 -18.28 17.31
C ARG A 109 2.04 -19.44 17.43
N ASP A 110 1.68 -20.44 18.21
CA ASP A 110 2.51 -21.66 18.38
C ASP A 110 2.53 -22.56 17.15
N GLN A 111 1.67 -22.27 16.16
CA GLN A 111 1.54 -23.05 14.94
C GLN A 111 1.84 -22.19 13.72
N ALA A 112 2.30 -22.82 12.66
CA ALA A 112 2.41 -22.19 11.35
C ALA A 112 1.03 -21.74 10.86
N ALA A 113 0.97 -20.58 10.20
CA ALA A 113 -0.24 -20.01 9.66
C ALA A 113 -0.03 -19.56 8.22
N GLU A 114 -1.05 -19.70 7.39
CA GLU A 114 -1.06 -19.09 6.06
C GLU A 114 -1.42 -17.61 6.23
N VAL A 115 -0.56 -16.73 5.70
CA VAL A 115 -0.83 -15.29 5.71
C VAL A 115 -0.97 -14.79 4.29
N ARG A 116 -2.08 -14.09 4.01
CA ARG A 116 -2.31 -13.41 2.73
C ARG A 116 -2.47 -11.91 2.96
N LEU A 117 -1.85 -11.13 2.09
CA LEU A 117 -1.91 -9.68 2.10
C LEU A 117 -2.81 -9.20 0.96
N PHE A 118 -3.67 -8.25 1.25
CA PHE A 118 -4.60 -7.66 0.30
C PHE A 118 -4.35 -6.17 0.17
N PHE A 119 -4.17 -5.70 -1.04
CA PHE A 119 -4.01 -4.29 -1.35
C PHE A 119 -5.23 -3.83 -2.14
N HIS A 120 -6.03 -2.97 -1.52
CA HIS A 120 -7.17 -2.34 -2.18
C HIS A 120 -6.75 -0.96 -2.66
N GLN A 121 -6.91 -0.73 -3.95
CA GLN A 121 -6.57 0.52 -4.62
C GLN A 121 -7.81 1.05 -5.31
N ASP A 122 -8.22 2.24 -4.95
CA ASP A 122 -9.34 2.97 -5.54
C ASP A 122 -8.78 4.24 -6.18
N PHE A 123 -8.17 4.07 -7.35
CA PHE A 123 -7.60 5.18 -8.10
C PHE A 123 -8.71 6.11 -8.60
N ARG A 124 -8.47 7.42 -8.45
CA ARG A 124 -9.19 8.53 -9.05
C ARG A 124 -8.19 9.33 -9.86
N ILE A 125 -7.73 8.76 -10.97
CA ILE A 125 -6.65 9.33 -11.76
C ILE A 125 -7.06 10.72 -12.25
N SER A 126 -6.22 11.71 -11.94
CA SER A 126 -6.49 13.13 -12.17
C SER A 126 -7.78 13.61 -11.46
N GLU A 127 -8.02 13.12 -10.24
CA GLU A 127 -9.13 13.50 -9.35
C GLU A 127 -10.53 13.21 -9.90
N SER A 128 -10.65 12.28 -10.86
CA SER A 128 -11.91 11.91 -11.50
C SER A 128 -11.97 10.41 -11.74
N GLU A 129 -13.13 9.81 -11.51
CA GLU A 129 -13.37 8.38 -11.78
C GLU A 129 -13.67 8.09 -13.26
N ILE A 130 -14.03 9.11 -14.03
CA ILE A 130 -14.45 8.91 -15.44
C ILE A 130 -13.24 8.51 -16.29
N GLY A 131 -13.30 7.31 -16.86
CA GLY A 131 -12.27 6.78 -17.74
C GLY A 131 -11.11 6.07 -17.02
N ASP A 132 -11.17 5.93 -15.68
CA ASP A 132 -10.22 5.09 -14.96
C ASP A 132 -10.40 3.63 -15.37
N THR A 133 -9.29 2.97 -15.61
CA THR A 133 -9.27 1.58 -16.08
C THR A 133 -8.25 0.78 -15.29
N ALA A 134 -8.63 -0.42 -14.87
CA ALA A 134 -7.73 -1.40 -14.29
C ALA A 134 -7.64 -2.63 -15.19
N ALA A 135 -6.44 -3.11 -15.45
CA ALA A 135 -6.19 -4.28 -16.27
C ALA A 135 -5.08 -5.15 -15.65
N TYR A 136 -5.14 -6.44 -15.90
CA TYR A 136 -4.09 -7.36 -15.51
C TYR A 136 -3.23 -7.73 -16.73
N ASP A 137 -1.92 -7.56 -16.60
CA ASP A 137 -0.95 -8.05 -17.58
C ASP A 137 -0.46 -9.44 -17.18
N PRO A 138 -0.86 -10.50 -17.89
CA PRO A 138 -0.49 -11.88 -17.54
C PRO A 138 0.99 -12.20 -17.80
N ARG A 139 1.69 -11.43 -18.64
CA ARG A 139 3.11 -11.65 -18.94
C ARG A 139 3.98 -11.25 -17.75
N ASN A 140 3.68 -10.11 -17.17
CA ASN A 140 4.43 -9.56 -16.05
C ASN A 140 3.74 -9.83 -14.70
N ARG A 141 2.55 -10.44 -14.71
CA ARG A 141 1.71 -10.69 -13.52
C ARG A 141 1.50 -9.41 -12.70
N THR A 142 1.19 -8.34 -13.39
CA THR A 142 1.10 -6.97 -12.87
C THR A 142 -0.30 -6.42 -13.07
N VAL A 143 -0.84 -5.74 -12.07
CA VAL A 143 -2.06 -4.94 -12.22
C VAL A 143 -1.66 -3.54 -12.68
N VAL A 144 -2.32 -3.04 -13.71
CA VAL A 144 -2.07 -1.71 -14.27
C VAL A 144 -3.34 -0.89 -14.15
N HIS A 145 -3.25 0.24 -13.47
CA HIS A 145 -4.28 1.27 -13.48
C HIS A 145 -3.86 2.36 -14.43
N TYR A 146 -4.76 2.81 -15.31
CA TYR A 146 -4.41 3.86 -16.25
C TYR A 146 -5.60 4.73 -16.65
N LYS A 147 -5.26 5.95 -17.09
CA LYS A 147 -6.16 6.90 -17.72
C LYS A 147 -5.34 7.88 -18.54
N GLY A 148 -5.65 7.96 -19.86
CA GLY A 148 -4.85 8.77 -20.77
C GLY A 148 -3.38 8.38 -20.74
N GLU A 149 -2.52 9.32 -20.35
CA GLU A 149 -1.07 9.12 -20.28
C GLU A 149 -0.57 8.79 -18.87
N ARG A 150 -1.46 8.56 -17.91
CA ARG A 150 -1.10 8.19 -16.53
C ARG A 150 -1.23 6.68 -16.36
N TYR A 151 -0.15 6.04 -15.91
CA TYR A 151 -0.07 4.60 -15.67
C TYR A 151 0.51 4.34 -14.28
N PHE A 152 -0.15 3.48 -13.52
CA PHE A 152 0.30 3.00 -12.20
C PHE A 152 0.38 1.48 -12.25
N LEU A 153 1.59 0.95 -12.15
CA LEU A 153 1.84 -0.48 -12.20
C LEU A 153 2.02 -1.00 -10.78
N ILE A 154 1.30 -2.06 -10.46
CA ILE A 154 1.33 -2.70 -9.15
C ILE A 154 1.88 -4.11 -9.31
N ASN A 155 3.00 -4.36 -8.67
CA ASN A 155 3.63 -5.67 -8.65
C ASN A 155 4.05 -6.03 -7.22
N VAL A 156 4.28 -7.31 -6.97
CA VAL A 156 4.78 -7.83 -5.70
C VAL A 156 5.90 -8.83 -5.93
N MET A 157 6.74 -9.01 -4.92
CA MET A 157 7.76 -10.05 -4.91
C MET A 157 7.74 -10.77 -3.56
N VAL A 158 7.65 -12.08 -3.58
CA VAL A 158 7.71 -12.96 -2.41
C VAL A 158 8.74 -14.05 -2.71
N ASP A 159 9.76 -14.16 -1.88
CA ASP A 159 10.82 -15.19 -2.03
C ASP A 159 11.38 -15.25 -3.47
N GLU A 160 11.78 -14.10 -4.01
CA GLU A 160 12.31 -13.94 -5.37
C GLU A 160 11.32 -14.22 -6.51
N ARG A 161 10.08 -14.60 -6.20
CA ARG A 161 9.01 -14.78 -7.17
C ARG A 161 8.24 -13.48 -7.35
N ALA A 162 8.36 -12.88 -8.53
CA ALA A 162 7.60 -11.69 -8.89
C ALA A 162 6.20 -12.02 -9.38
N GLY A 163 5.29 -11.08 -9.17
CA GLY A 163 3.93 -11.09 -9.70
C GLY A 163 2.84 -11.23 -8.65
N VAL A 164 1.71 -10.62 -8.94
CA VAL A 164 0.48 -10.70 -8.14
C VAL A 164 -0.11 -12.12 -8.24
N ASP A 165 -0.42 -12.75 -7.11
CA ASP A 165 -0.99 -14.10 -7.09
C ASP A 165 -2.46 -14.13 -7.48
N HIS A 166 -3.24 -13.16 -6.98
CA HIS A 166 -4.67 -13.03 -7.24
C HIS A 166 -5.04 -11.56 -7.39
N TYR A 167 -5.99 -11.27 -8.26
CA TYR A 167 -6.51 -9.93 -8.45
C TYR A 167 -8.01 -9.97 -8.73
N ALA A 168 -8.67 -8.85 -8.45
CA ALA A 168 -10.01 -8.55 -8.91
C ALA A 168 -10.05 -7.08 -9.32
N THR A 169 -10.74 -6.80 -10.42
CA THR A 169 -11.02 -5.43 -10.90
C THR A 169 -12.52 -5.27 -10.98
N GLY A 170 -13.03 -4.10 -10.61
CA GLY A 170 -14.43 -3.73 -10.62
C GLY A 170 -14.64 -2.34 -11.18
#